data_196797b266a72511fb10440666541f1b
#
_entry.id   196797b266a72511fb10440666541f1b
#
_cell.length_a   1.000
_cell.length_b   1.000
_cell.length_c   1.000
_cell.angle_alpha   90.00
_cell.angle_beta   90.00
_cell.angle_gamma   90.00
#
_symmetry.space_group_name_H-M   'P 1'
#
loop_
_entity.id
_entity.type
_entity.pdbx_description
1 polymer ?
#
loop_
_entity_poly.entity_id
_entity_poly.type
_entity_poly.pdbx_seq_one_letter_code
_entity_poly.pdbx_strand_id
1 'polypeptide(L)'
;MLRKEEILERTNNGLSVFKHYIPGNWRIGRNFLNPLYEDNKASCNIYFDRRNGSYKMKDFGNDSYSGDCFFFVGQLKGLDCNNPVDFVEILEIIDRDLGLGLAAGSPIPVTRTPYRMATPIPEETPEKESKLYQFREQKFPLAELMYWQQYGITPEILELYKVCSLRDFQSETADGTPFTHTSSVAEPMYGYKSKRYIKLYRPFSKTRFLYGGNIGENYCFGLEQLPAKGDTLFITGGEKDVMAMAAHGFHAICFNSETVTIPPTLIYKLTFRFKHIILLYDTDKTGRESARKQEKQLEEFGVKRLLLPLPGTKE
;
A
#
# COMPACT_ATOMS: atom_id res chain seq x y z
N MET A 1 12.53 7.88 -27.94
CA MET A 1 11.49 7.00 -28.51
C MET A 1 11.12 5.98 -27.43
N LEU A 2 9.84 5.89 -27.06
CA LEU A 2 9.34 4.94 -26.08
C LEU A 2 9.59 3.50 -26.54
N ARG A 3 9.99 2.63 -25.60
CA ARG A 3 10.23 1.21 -25.88
C ARG A 3 9.27 0.34 -25.06
N LYS A 4 8.86 -0.77 -25.68
CA LYS A 4 7.99 -1.78 -25.10
C LYS A 4 8.52 -2.27 -23.73
N GLU A 5 9.81 -2.51 -23.65
CA GLU A 5 10.50 -3.02 -22.46
C GLU A 5 10.39 -2.05 -21.28
N GLU A 6 10.50 -0.74 -21.53
CA GLU A 6 10.38 0.29 -20.50
C GLU A 6 8.96 0.32 -19.88
N ILE A 7 7.94 0.14 -20.72
CA ILE A 7 6.56 0.04 -20.26
C ILE A 7 6.36 -1.25 -19.45
N LEU A 8 6.84 -2.40 -19.96
CA LEU A 8 6.71 -3.68 -19.24
C LEU A 8 7.40 -3.61 -17.89
N GLU A 9 8.60 -3.04 -17.81
CA GLU A 9 9.34 -2.86 -16.55
C GLU A 9 8.57 -2.00 -15.54
N ARG A 10 7.86 -0.96 -16.02
CA ARG A 10 7.09 -0.05 -15.16
C ARG A 10 5.67 -0.52 -14.83
N THR A 11 5.18 -1.56 -15.50
CA THR A 11 3.79 -2.03 -15.40
C THR A 11 3.66 -3.46 -14.89
N ASN A 12 4.63 -3.93 -14.10
CA ASN A 12 4.66 -5.32 -13.63
C ASN A 12 4.45 -6.31 -14.80
N ASN A 13 5.34 -6.22 -15.80
CA ASN A 13 5.28 -7.04 -17.01
C ASN A 13 3.94 -6.99 -17.76
N GLY A 14 3.29 -5.81 -17.77
CA GLY A 14 2.02 -5.57 -18.46
C GLY A 14 0.77 -5.82 -17.64
N LEU A 15 0.87 -6.38 -16.42
CA LEU A 15 -0.29 -6.62 -15.57
C LEU A 15 -1.03 -5.32 -15.20
N SER A 16 -0.26 -4.27 -14.88
CA SER A 16 -0.83 -2.98 -14.50
C SER A 16 -1.64 -2.34 -15.63
N VAL A 17 -1.28 -2.61 -16.88
CA VAL A 17 -2.05 -2.15 -18.06
C VAL A 17 -3.41 -2.84 -18.09
N PHE A 18 -3.46 -4.17 -17.95
CA PHE A 18 -4.73 -4.89 -17.87
C PHE A 18 -5.60 -4.43 -16.68
N LYS A 19 -4.98 -4.18 -15.52
CA LYS A 19 -5.70 -3.70 -14.33
C LYS A 19 -6.27 -2.29 -14.50
N HIS A 20 -5.64 -1.46 -15.33
CA HIS A 20 -6.11 -0.10 -15.61
C HIS A 20 -7.33 -0.11 -16.55
N TYR A 21 -7.29 -0.92 -17.60
CA TYR A 21 -8.30 -0.84 -18.65
C TYR A 21 -9.43 -1.86 -18.51
N ILE A 22 -9.24 -3.00 -17.82
CA ILE A 22 -10.30 -3.99 -17.64
C ILE A 22 -11.11 -3.66 -16.37
N PRO A 23 -12.39 -3.33 -16.49
CA PRO A 23 -13.22 -2.96 -15.34
C PRO A 23 -13.52 -4.16 -14.43
N GLY A 24 -13.92 -3.87 -13.19
CA GLY A 24 -14.39 -4.87 -12.23
C GLY A 24 -13.32 -5.58 -11.43
N ASN A 25 -13.72 -6.55 -10.61
CA ASN A 25 -12.84 -7.29 -9.67
C ASN A 25 -12.45 -8.66 -10.25
N TRP A 26 -11.77 -8.67 -11.38
CA TRP A 26 -11.22 -9.90 -11.93
C TRP A 26 -9.90 -10.31 -11.25
N ARG A 27 -9.52 -11.58 -11.38
CA ARG A 27 -8.30 -12.14 -10.79
C ARG A 27 -7.53 -12.97 -11.82
N ILE A 28 -6.21 -12.96 -11.71
CA ILE A 28 -5.34 -13.84 -12.52
C ILE A 28 -5.75 -15.30 -12.31
N GLY A 29 -5.78 -16.06 -13.41
CA GLY A 29 -6.16 -17.46 -13.37
C GLY A 29 -7.66 -17.71 -13.17
N ARG A 30 -8.49 -16.68 -13.14
CA ARG A 30 -9.95 -16.79 -13.10
C ARG A 30 -10.58 -16.12 -14.31
N ASN A 31 -11.60 -16.80 -14.88
CA ASN A 31 -12.30 -16.28 -16.05
C ASN A 31 -13.16 -15.07 -15.68
N PHE A 32 -13.19 -14.10 -16.60
CA PHE A 32 -14.03 -12.91 -16.57
C PHE A 32 -14.63 -12.64 -17.96
N LEU A 33 -15.58 -11.71 -18.04
CA LEU A 33 -16.21 -11.31 -19.31
C LEU A 33 -15.25 -10.45 -20.14
N ASN A 34 -15.16 -10.68 -21.44
CA ASN A 34 -14.32 -9.87 -22.31
C ASN A 34 -14.83 -8.43 -22.40
N PRO A 35 -14.02 -7.40 -22.06
CA PRO A 35 -14.47 -6.01 -22.15
C PRO A 35 -14.41 -5.43 -23.56
N LEU A 36 -13.89 -6.17 -24.55
CA LEU A 36 -13.73 -5.70 -25.93
C LEU A 36 -14.96 -5.98 -26.82
N TYR A 37 -15.90 -6.82 -26.36
CA TYR A 37 -17.16 -7.10 -27.07
C TYR A 37 -18.26 -7.48 -26.07
N GLU A 38 -19.52 -7.56 -26.53
CA GLU A 38 -20.63 -8.08 -25.72
C GLU A 38 -20.42 -9.57 -25.43
N ASP A 39 -19.93 -9.89 -24.22
CA ASP A 39 -19.65 -11.24 -23.77
C ASP A 39 -20.67 -11.64 -22.69
N ASN A 40 -21.36 -12.77 -22.93
CA ASN A 40 -22.37 -13.31 -22.01
C ASN A 40 -21.84 -14.49 -21.16
N LYS A 41 -20.61 -14.93 -21.41
CA LYS A 41 -19.99 -16.06 -20.72
C LYS A 41 -18.54 -15.79 -20.42
N ALA A 42 -18.19 -15.72 -19.14
CA ALA A 42 -16.81 -15.47 -18.69
C ALA A 42 -15.81 -16.46 -19.32
N SER A 43 -15.11 -16.00 -20.37
CA SER A 43 -14.16 -16.78 -21.18
C SER A 43 -12.75 -16.22 -21.18
N CYS A 44 -12.55 -14.97 -20.73
CA CYS A 44 -11.22 -14.37 -20.69
C CYS A 44 -10.47 -14.69 -19.42
N ASN A 45 -9.16 -14.87 -19.55
CA ASN A 45 -8.24 -15.12 -18.44
C ASN A 45 -6.93 -14.36 -18.63
N ILE A 46 -6.41 -13.77 -17.56
CA ILE A 46 -5.06 -13.20 -17.54
C ILE A 46 -4.11 -14.20 -16.90
N TYR A 47 -2.99 -14.46 -17.58
CA TYR A 47 -1.95 -15.38 -17.12
C TYR A 47 -0.55 -14.83 -17.42
N PHE A 48 0.44 -15.31 -16.68
CA PHE A 48 1.84 -14.96 -16.92
C PHE A 48 2.47 -15.94 -17.93
N ASP A 49 2.86 -15.41 -19.09
CA ASP A 49 3.59 -16.19 -20.11
C ASP A 49 5.07 -16.22 -19.77
N ARG A 50 5.55 -17.34 -19.22
CA ARG A 50 6.95 -17.53 -18.81
C ARG A 50 7.94 -17.47 -19.98
N ARG A 51 7.50 -17.71 -21.22
CA ARG A 51 8.37 -17.67 -22.42
C ARG A 51 8.71 -16.23 -22.79
N ASN A 52 7.74 -15.35 -22.66
CA ASN A 52 7.88 -13.92 -23.03
C ASN A 52 8.11 -13.02 -21.80
N GLY A 53 8.04 -13.55 -20.59
CA GLY A 53 8.23 -12.79 -19.35
C GLY A 53 7.17 -11.70 -19.12
N SER A 54 5.96 -11.86 -19.66
CA SER A 54 4.91 -10.83 -19.58
C SER A 54 3.53 -11.44 -19.39
N TYR A 55 2.61 -10.64 -18.87
CA TYR A 55 1.20 -11.05 -18.75
C TYR A 55 0.51 -10.96 -20.11
N LYS A 56 -0.37 -11.93 -20.35
CA LYS A 56 -1.21 -12.03 -21.54
C LYS A 56 -2.66 -12.30 -21.16
N MET A 57 -3.57 -11.85 -22.01
CA MET A 57 -4.97 -12.22 -22.00
C MET A 57 -5.20 -13.37 -22.98
N LYS A 58 -5.89 -14.42 -22.52
CA LYS A 58 -6.44 -15.47 -23.36
C LYS A 58 -7.96 -15.41 -23.31
N ASP A 59 -8.57 -15.34 -24.45
CA ASP A 59 -10.01 -15.51 -24.59
C ASP A 59 -10.29 -16.91 -25.16
N PHE A 60 -10.91 -17.77 -24.37
CA PHE A 60 -11.30 -19.11 -24.78
C PHE A 60 -12.58 -19.14 -25.61
N GLY A 61 -13.34 -18.06 -25.62
CA GLY A 61 -14.53 -17.90 -26.44
C GLY A 61 -14.21 -17.40 -27.85
N ASN A 62 -13.24 -16.48 -27.98
CA ASN A 62 -12.80 -15.94 -29.27
C ASN A 62 -11.30 -15.61 -29.23
N ASP A 63 -10.49 -16.49 -29.81
CA ASP A 63 -9.02 -16.38 -29.79
C ASP A 63 -8.49 -15.11 -30.48
N SER A 64 -9.28 -14.48 -31.36
CA SER A 64 -8.91 -13.22 -32.00
C SER A 64 -8.67 -12.07 -31.01
N TYR A 65 -9.17 -12.19 -29.79
CA TYR A 65 -8.96 -11.23 -28.71
C TYR A 65 -7.88 -11.65 -27.69
N SER A 66 -7.09 -12.68 -28.02
CA SER A 66 -5.99 -13.14 -27.19
C SER A 66 -4.69 -12.40 -27.55
N GLY A 67 -3.98 -11.85 -26.55
CA GLY A 67 -2.74 -11.12 -26.79
C GLY A 67 -2.08 -10.56 -25.52
N ASP A 68 -1.03 -9.79 -25.72
CA ASP A 68 -0.36 -9.04 -24.65
C ASP A 68 -1.12 -7.73 -24.33
N CYS A 69 -0.65 -6.98 -23.34
CA CYS A 69 -1.30 -5.74 -22.94
C CYS A 69 -1.31 -4.66 -24.04
N PHE A 70 -0.34 -4.66 -24.96
CA PHE A 70 -0.27 -3.72 -26.08
C PHE A 70 -1.33 -4.07 -27.13
N PHE A 71 -1.45 -5.35 -27.44
CA PHE A 71 -2.53 -5.83 -28.30
C PHE A 71 -3.91 -5.46 -27.72
N PHE A 72 -4.11 -5.70 -26.42
CA PHE A 72 -5.36 -5.38 -25.74
C PHE A 72 -5.70 -3.87 -25.83
N VAL A 73 -4.74 -3.00 -25.56
CA VAL A 73 -4.95 -1.53 -25.66
C VAL A 73 -5.19 -1.12 -27.13
N GLY A 74 -4.45 -1.72 -28.07
CA GLY A 74 -4.70 -1.51 -29.50
C GLY A 74 -6.14 -1.83 -29.88
N GLN A 75 -6.65 -3.01 -29.52
CA GLN A 75 -8.05 -3.38 -29.76
C GLN A 75 -9.04 -2.40 -29.09
N LEU A 76 -8.77 -1.99 -27.85
CA LEU A 76 -9.62 -1.05 -27.11
C LEU A 76 -9.66 0.35 -27.76
N LYS A 77 -8.58 0.78 -28.41
CA LYS A 77 -8.44 2.11 -29.03
C LYS A 77 -8.63 2.09 -30.57
N GLY A 78 -8.86 0.93 -31.17
CA GLY A 78 -8.98 0.78 -32.61
C GLY A 78 -7.69 0.95 -33.38
N LEU A 79 -6.55 0.62 -32.75
CA LEU A 79 -5.20 0.70 -33.30
C LEU A 79 -4.64 -0.71 -33.60
N ASP A 80 -3.86 -0.86 -34.67
CA ASP A 80 -3.23 -2.13 -35.02
C ASP A 80 -1.82 -2.21 -34.40
N CYS A 81 -1.66 -3.09 -33.41
CA CYS A 81 -0.36 -3.29 -32.75
C CYS A 81 0.75 -3.85 -33.68
N ASN A 82 0.43 -4.33 -34.89
CA ASN A 82 1.39 -4.76 -35.90
C ASN A 82 1.80 -3.60 -36.83
N ASN A 83 1.07 -2.49 -36.82
CA ASN A 83 1.47 -1.28 -37.53
C ASN A 83 2.48 -0.50 -36.70
N PRO A 84 3.70 -0.19 -37.20
CA PRO A 84 4.72 0.52 -36.40
C PRO A 84 4.29 1.90 -35.90
N VAL A 85 3.45 2.63 -36.66
CA VAL A 85 2.95 3.96 -36.27
C VAL A 85 1.94 3.83 -35.14
N ASP A 86 0.95 2.96 -35.31
CA ASP A 86 -0.08 2.69 -34.31
C ASP A 86 0.56 2.12 -33.02
N PHE A 87 1.61 1.31 -33.16
CA PHE A 87 2.29 0.75 -32.01
C PHE A 87 2.97 1.83 -31.14
N VAL A 88 3.59 2.84 -31.78
CA VAL A 88 4.16 3.98 -31.04
C VAL A 88 3.04 4.74 -30.33
N GLU A 89 1.91 4.97 -30.98
CA GLU A 89 0.76 5.62 -30.37
C GLU A 89 0.21 4.80 -29.16
N ILE A 90 0.13 3.47 -29.29
CA ILE A 90 -0.24 2.58 -28.17
C ILE A 90 0.70 2.77 -26.98
N LEU A 91 2.02 2.84 -27.20
CA LEU A 91 2.98 3.07 -26.14
C LEU A 91 2.78 4.43 -25.46
N GLU A 92 2.54 5.49 -26.25
CA GLU A 92 2.27 6.84 -25.76
C GLU A 92 0.96 6.94 -24.96
N ILE A 93 -0.09 6.25 -25.43
CA ILE A 93 -1.36 6.13 -24.71
C ILE A 93 -1.15 5.48 -23.35
N ILE A 94 -0.43 4.35 -23.29
CA ILE A 94 -0.17 3.64 -22.04
C ILE A 94 0.70 4.50 -21.11
N ASP A 95 1.74 5.16 -21.63
CA ASP A 95 2.60 6.06 -20.85
C ASP A 95 1.81 7.19 -20.22
N ARG A 96 0.95 7.83 -21.02
CA ARG A 96 0.08 8.93 -20.59
C ARG A 96 -0.98 8.48 -19.59
N ASP A 97 -1.76 7.44 -19.93
CA ASP A 97 -2.92 7.02 -19.15
C ASP A 97 -2.50 6.42 -17.78
N LEU A 98 -1.35 5.75 -17.72
CA LEU A 98 -0.77 5.24 -16.48
C LEU A 98 0.21 6.22 -15.81
N GLY A 99 0.50 7.37 -16.41
CA GLY A 99 1.38 8.40 -15.87
C GLY A 99 2.83 7.92 -15.65
N LEU A 100 3.37 7.09 -16.56
CA LEU A 100 4.68 6.47 -16.39
C LEU A 100 5.84 7.46 -16.59
N GLY A 101 5.61 8.55 -17.38
CA GLY A 101 6.56 9.63 -17.63
C GLY A 101 7.80 9.18 -18.40
N LEU A 102 7.64 8.27 -19.35
CA LEU A 102 8.71 7.71 -20.17
C LEU A 102 8.96 8.49 -21.47
N ALA A 103 7.96 9.19 -21.98
CA ALA A 103 8.11 10.04 -23.18
C ALA A 103 8.97 11.26 -22.87
N ALA A 104 10.14 11.36 -23.45
CA ALA A 104 10.99 12.55 -23.37
C ALA A 104 10.29 13.71 -24.11
N GLY A 105 9.81 14.72 -23.37
CA GLY A 105 9.23 15.96 -23.92
C GLY A 105 7.73 16.05 -23.92
N SER A 106 6.98 15.14 -23.34
CA SER A 106 5.61 15.44 -22.94
C SER A 106 5.66 16.60 -21.96
N PRO A 107 5.05 17.78 -22.24
CA PRO A 107 4.84 18.74 -21.20
C PRO A 107 4.02 17.99 -20.17
N ILE A 108 4.61 17.71 -19.00
CA ILE A 108 3.84 17.50 -17.80
C ILE A 108 2.90 18.70 -17.81
N PRO A 109 1.57 18.52 -17.85
CA PRO A 109 0.71 19.62 -17.49
C PRO A 109 1.12 19.97 -16.07
N VAL A 110 1.97 20.99 -15.92
CA VAL A 110 2.21 21.62 -14.65
C VAL A 110 0.95 22.43 -14.35
N THR A 111 -0.15 21.75 -14.19
CA THR A 111 -1.14 22.17 -13.25
C THR A 111 -0.45 21.91 -11.91
N ARG A 112 0.22 22.97 -11.41
CA ARG A 112 0.51 23.17 -10.00
C ARG A 112 -0.81 23.37 -9.25
N THR A 113 -1.65 22.39 -9.29
CA THR A 113 -2.50 22.00 -8.20
C THR A 113 -1.63 21.02 -7.40
N PRO A 114 -1.35 21.30 -6.12
CA PRO A 114 -0.81 20.24 -5.29
C PRO A 114 -1.76 19.07 -5.55
N TYR A 115 -1.23 17.93 -6.00
CA TYR A 115 -1.98 16.71 -6.15
C TYR A 115 -2.46 16.37 -4.75
N ARG A 116 -3.57 16.99 -4.39
CA ARG A 116 -4.39 16.54 -3.32
C ARG A 116 -4.81 15.15 -3.82
N MET A 117 -4.16 14.11 -3.31
CA MET A 117 -4.72 12.78 -3.44
C MET A 117 -6.21 12.96 -3.12
N ALA A 118 -7.04 12.86 -4.17
CA ALA A 118 -8.41 12.50 -3.92
C ALA A 118 -8.28 11.13 -3.26
N THR A 119 -8.19 11.13 -1.94
CA THR A 119 -8.63 9.99 -1.17
C THR A 119 -9.94 9.60 -1.84
N PRO A 120 -10.11 8.37 -2.36
CA PRO A 120 -11.44 7.90 -2.65
C PRO A 120 -12.19 8.26 -1.38
N ILE A 121 -13.19 9.15 -1.51
CA ILE A 121 -14.17 9.32 -0.46
C ILE A 121 -14.65 7.89 -0.26
N PRO A 122 -14.39 7.23 0.86
CA PRO A 122 -15.04 5.97 1.14
C PRO A 122 -16.52 6.32 1.01
N GLU A 123 -17.27 5.60 0.18
CA GLU A 123 -18.72 5.60 0.32
C GLU A 123 -18.95 5.47 1.81
N GLU A 124 -19.64 6.46 2.37
CA GLU A 124 -19.92 6.55 3.79
C GLU A 124 -20.70 5.28 4.15
N THR A 125 -19.96 4.24 4.55
CA THR A 125 -20.56 3.19 5.38
C THR A 125 -21.08 3.93 6.58
N PRO A 126 -22.35 3.70 6.99
CA PRO A 126 -22.99 4.43 8.07
C PRO A 126 -22.02 4.48 9.24
N GLU A 127 -21.69 5.69 9.68
CA GLU A 127 -20.72 5.93 10.75
C GLU A 127 -21.20 5.14 11.96
N LYS A 128 -20.48 4.09 12.32
CA LYS A 128 -20.56 3.58 13.69
C LYS A 128 -20.17 4.77 14.55
N GLU A 129 -21.08 5.16 15.45
CA GLU A 129 -20.88 6.25 16.38
C GLU A 129 -19.45 6.21 16.93
N SER A 130 -18.66 7.22 16.63
CA SER A 130 -17.28 7.27 17.07
C SER A 130 -17.31 7.43 18.58
N LYS A 131 -16.73 6.48 19.31
CA LYS A 131 -16.58 6.59 20.76
C LYS A 131 -15.92 7.91 21.08
N LEU A 132 -16.54 8.68 21.96
CA LEU A 132 -15.99 9.93 22.45
C LEU A 132 -14.63 9.62 23.11
N TYR A 133 -13.63 10.38 22.75
CA TYR A 133 -12.32 10.31 23.38
C TYR A 133 -11.73 11.70 23.51
N GLN A 134 -10.91 11.89 24.53
CA GLN A 134 -10.16 13.11 24.79
C GLN A 134 -8.73 12.74 25.19
N PHE A 135 -7.78 13.59 24.83
CA PHE A 135 -6.40 13.41 25.24
C PHE A 135 -5.72 14.77 25.44
N ARG A 136 -4.72 14.79 26.30
CA ARG A 136 -3.84 15.96 26.47
C ARG A 136 -2.42 15.55 26.10
N GLU A 137 -1.87 16.34 25.21
CA GLU A 137 -0.45 16.21 24.82
C GLU A 137 0.44 16.86 25.87
N GLN A 138 1.68 16.41 25.89
CA GLN A 138 2.77 17.06 26.63
C GLN A 138 4.02 17.11 25.74
N LYS A 139 4.97 17.97 26.11
CA LYS A 139 6.30 17.92 25.50
C LYS A 139 6.96 16.61 25.85
N PHE A 140 7.69 16.03 24.91
CA PHE A 140 8.46 14.82 25.17
C PHE A 140 9.45 15.06 26.30
N PRO A 141 9.34 14.37 27.46
CA PRO A 141 10.40 14.34 28.45
C PRO A 141 11.66 13.71 27.91
N LEU A 142 12.82 14.05 28.47
CA LEU A 142 14.11 13.52 28.01
C LEU A 142 14.15 11.97 28.02
N ALA A 143 13.59 11.34 29.05
CA ALA A 143 13.53 9.88 29.16
C ALA A 143 12.76 9.24 27.99
N GLU A 144 11.70 9.90 27.50
CA GLU A 144 10.93 9.41 26.35
C GLU A 144 11.69 9.62 25.03
N LEU A 145 12.41 10.74 24.88
CA LEU A 145 13.28 10.94 23.72
C LEU A 145 14.40 9.89 23.69
N MET A 146 14.98 9.55 24.83
CA MET A 146 15.97 8.46 24.94
C MET A 146 15.36 7.10 24.59
N TYR A 147 14.10 6.85 24.99
CA TYR A 147 13.39 5.64 24.59
C TYR A 147 13.29 5.52 23.06
N TRP A 148 12.95 6.58 22.35
CA TRP A 148 12.87 6.58 20.89
C TRP A 148 14.25 6.52 20.22
N GLN A 149 15.22 7.23 20.79
CA GLN A 149 16.59 7.28 20.28
C GLN A 149 17.28 5.90 20.25
N GLN A 150 16.95 4.97 21.14
CA GLN A 150 17.52 3.60 21.11
C GLN A 150 17.16 2.83 19.81
N TYR A 151 16.11 3.27 19.09
CA TYR A 151 15.70 2.76 17.80
C TYR A 151 16.14 3.65 16.63
N GLY A 152 17.00 4.64 16.88
CA GLY A 152 17.40 5.64 15.90
C GLY A 152 16.34 6.69 15.58
N ILE A 153 15.19 6.68 16.26
CA ILE A 153 14.07 7.59 15.99
C ILE A 153 14.34 8.92 16.70
N THR A 154 14.56 9.97 15.89
CA THR A 154 14.85 11.33 16.38
C THR A 154 13.56 12.14 16.58
N PRO A 155 13.60 13.31 17.27
CA PRO A 155 12.46 14.19 17.39
C PRO A 155 11.84 14.61 16.04
N GLU A 156 12.68 14.83 15.02
CA GLU A 156 12.23 15.19 13.67
C GLU A 156 11.41 14.06 13.02
N ILE A 157 11.79 12.81 13.25
CA ILE A 157 11.04 11.64 12.78
C ILE A 157 9.71 11.53 13.52
N LEU A 158 9.68 11.74 14.84
CA LEU A 158 8.44 11.77 15.61
C LEU A 158 7.48 12.84 15.08
N GLU A 159 7.98 14.03 14.80
CA GLU A 159 7.19 15.13 14.22
C GLU A 159 6.69 14.77 12.81
N LEU A 160 7.57 14.26 11.92
CA LEU A 160 7.24 13.84 10.56
C LEU A 160 6.08 12.81 10.54
N TYR A 161 6.10 11.87 11.48
CA TYR A 161 5.08 10.83 11.61
C TYR A 161 3.92 11.21 12.53
N LYS A 162 3.84 12.48 12.97
CA LYS A 162 2.76 13.02 13.83
C LYS A 162 2.60 12.23 15.14
N VAL A 163 3.70 11.79 15.71
CA VAL A 163 3.73 11.12 17.03
C VAL A 163 3.81 12.17 18.12
N CYS A 164 3.00 12.02 19.16
CA CYS A 164 3.03 12.89 20.32
C CYS A 164 3.19 12.11 21.61
N SER A 165 3.79 12.76 22.64
CA SER A 165 3.71 12.28 24.02
C SER A 165 2.37 12.70 24.63
N LEU A 166 1.70 11.80 25.30
CA LEU A 166 0.42 12.03 25.93
C LEU A 166 0.56 12.09 27.46
N ARG A 167 -0.03 13.11 28.05
CA ARG A 167 -0.16 13.23 29.50
C ARG A 167 -1.29 12.33 30.02
N ASP A 168 -2.44 12.38 29.38
CA ASP A 168 -3.59 11.53 29.69
C ASP A 168 -4.44 11.25 28.46
N PHE A 169 -5.22 10.19 28.56
CA PHE A 169 -6.20 9.76 27.58
C PHE A 169 -7.45 9.28 28.28
N GLN A 170 -8.58 9.78 27.85
CA GLN A 170 -9.91 9.45 28.36
C GLN A 170 -10.76 8.88 27.23
N SER A 171 -11.49 7.84 27.50
CA SER A 171 -12.44 7.20 26.58
C SER A 171 -13.44 6.34 27.37
N GLU A 172 -14.26 5.59 26.66
CA GLU A 172 -15.24 4.69 27.22
C GLU A 172 -14.98 3.25 26.78
N THR A 173 -15.25 2.30 27.66
CA THR A 173 -15.25 0.87 27.34
C THR A 173 -16.41 0.51 26.41
N ALA A 174 -16.53 -0.75 26.00
CA ALA A 174 -17.60 -1.19 25.11
C ALA A 174 -19.01 -1.08 25.73
N ASP A 175 -19.08 -1.13 27.05
CA ASP A 175 -20.30 -0.97 27.86
C ASP A 175 -20.59 0.48 28.29
N GLY A 176 -19.84 1.46 27.78
CA GLY A 176 -20.02 2.88 28.06
C GLY A 176 -19.40 3.35 29.39
N THR A 177 -18.63 2.51 30.09
CA THR A 177 -17.94 2.92 31.32
C THR A 177 -16.74 3.82 30.99
N PRO A 178 -16.70 5.06 31.51
CA PRO A 178 -15.57 5.96 31.26
C PRO A 178 -14.30 5.47 31.97
N PHE A 179 -13.17 5.63 31.30
CA PHE A 179 -11.86 5.35 31.88
C PHE A 179 -10.85 6.44 31.53
N THR A 180 -9.83 6.58 32.38
CA THR A 180 -8.72 7.52 32.15
C THR A 180 -7.41 6.78 32.35
N HIS A 181 -6.50 6.93 31.40
CA HIS A 181 -5.09 6.55 31.57
C HIS A 181 -4.25 7.82 31.69
N THR A 182 -3.36 7.85 32.67
CA THR A 182 -2.39 8.92 32.88
C THR A 182 -0.99 8.35 32.69
N SER A 183 -0.17 9.04 31.91
CA SER A 183 1.21 8.64 31.69
C SER A 183 2.06 8.90 32.95
N SER A 184 3.13 8.15 33.06
CA SER A 184 4.19 8.33 34.08
C SER A 184 5.54 8.01 33.47
N VAL A 185 6.61 8.28 34.21
CA VAL A 185 7.97 7.91 33.76
C VAL A 185 8.09 6.40 33.55
N ALA A 186 7.42 5.58 34.38
CA ALA A 186 7.43 4.13 34.26
C ALA A 186 6.50 3.60 33.16
N GLU A 187 5.41 4.31 32.89
CA GLU A 187 4.42 3.96 31.86
C GLU A 187 4.14 5.15 30.92
N PRO A 188 5.07 5.48 30.03
CA PRO A 188 4.86 6.52 29.04
C PRO A 188 3.77 6.13 28.04
N MET A 189 3.15 7.13 27.45
CA MET A 189 2.05 6.98 26.50
C MET A 189 2.28 7.82 25.26
N TYR A 190 2.27 7.20 24.10
CA TYR A 190 2.48 7.87 22.82
C TYR A 190 1.24 7.77 21.95
N GLY A 191 0.94 8.81 21.18
CA GLY A 191 -0.19 8.85 20.26
C GLY A 191 0.27 8.95 18.81
N TYR A 192 -0.19 8.04 17.96
CA TYR A 192 -0.12 8.14 16.50
C TYR A 192 -1.38 8.85 16.02
N LYS A 193 -1.26 10.14 15.70
CA LYS A 193 -2.42 11.02 15.42
C LYS A 193 -2.88 10.94 13.98
N SER A 194 -4.20 10.90 13.80
CA SER A 194 -4.89 11.11 12.55
C SER A 194 -6.02 12.14 12.74
N LYS A 195 -6.66 12.55 11.65
CA LYS A 195 -7.80 13.48 11.73
C LYS A 195 -9.04 12.90 12.40
N ARG A 196 -9.22 11.57 12.35
CA ARG A 196 -10.45 10.87 12.78
C ARG A 196 -10.25 9.91 13.96
N TYR A 197 -9.01 9.65 14.33
CA TYR A 197 -8.66 8.69 15.39
C TYR A 197 -7.29 8.99 15.96
N ILE A 198 -7.03 8.38 17.10
CA ILE A 198 -5.69 8.25 17.68
C ILE A 198 -5.44 6.79 18.06
N LYS A 199 -4.29 6.24 17.68
CA LYS A 199 -3.80 4.96 18.18
C LYS A 199 -2.76 5.25 19.26
N LEU A 200 -2.98 4.70 20.44
CA LEU A 200 -2.07 4.86 21.57
C LEU A 200 -1.11 3.70 21.65
N TYR A 201 0.14 3.99 21.94
CA TYR A 201 1.19 3.03 22.20
C TYR A 201 1.74 3.21 23.63
N ARG A 202 1.67 2.14 24.42
CA ARG A 202 2.10 2.06 25.80
C ARG A 202 3.13 0.93 25.94
N PRO A 203 4.43 1.19 25.70
CA PRO A 203 5.45 0.16 25.50
C PRO A 203 5.61 -0.79 26.69
N PHE A 204 5.40 -0.30 27.91
CA PHE A 204 5.64 -1.06 29.14
C PHE A 204 4.36 -1.55 29.83
N SER A 205 3.20 -1.25 29.26
CA SER A 205 1.91 -1.69 29.80
C SER A 205 1.52 -3.06 29.26
N LYS A 206 0.76 -3.84 30.06
CA LYS A 206 0.19 -5.12 29.62
C LYS A 206 -0.72 -4.94 28.38
N THR A 207 -1.54 -3.89 28.37
CA THR A 207 -2.31 -3.49 27.18
C THR A 207 -1.52 -2.43 26.44
N ARG A 208 -0.75 -2.87 25.45
CA ARG A 208 0.20 -2.01 24.71
C ARG A 208 -0.47 -1.00 23.80
N PHE A 209 -1.64 -1.32 23.27
CA PHE A 209 -2.36 -0.47 22.31
C PHE A 209 -3.77 -0.17 22.80
N LEU A 210 -4.17 1.10 22.68
CA LEU A 210 -5.52 1.59 22.89
C LEU A 210 -5.92 2.45 21.69
N TYR A 211 -7.22 2.69 21.54
CA TYR A 211 -7.76 3.40 20.39
C TYR A 211 -8.77 4.44 20.82
N GLY A 212 -8.64 5.65 20.28
CA GLY A 212 -9.67 6.70 20.37
C GLY A 212 -10.22 6.98 18.97
N GLY A 213 -11.53 7.04 18.84
CA GLY A 213 -12.21 7.21 17.56
C GLY A 213 -12.31 5.91 16.75
N ASN A 214 -12.60 6.03 15.46
CA ASN A 214 -12.77 4.89 14.57
C ASN A 214 -11.50 4.69 13.72
N ILE A 215 -10.70 3.69 14.05
CA ILE A 215 -9.63 3.20 13.19
C ILE A 215 -10.26 2.32 12.12
N GLY A 216 -10.68 2.90 11.01
CA GLY A 216 -11.28 2.15 9.91
C GLY A 216 -10.39 1.04 9.34
N GLU A 217 -10.98 0.20 8.48
CA GLU A 217 -10.28 -0.90 7.78
C GLU A 217 -9.11 -0.45 6.91
N ASN A 218 -9.03 0.85 6.60
CA ASN A 218 -8.03 1.47 5.75
C ASN A 218 -6.84 2.06 6.51
N TYR A 219 -6.63 1.68 7.78
CA TYR A 219 -5.47 2.15 8.53
C TYR A 219 -4.17 1.73 7.85
N CYS A 220 -3.35 2.73 7.49
CA CYS A 220 -2.03 2.52 6.94
C CYS A 220 -1.11 3.65 7.44
N PHE A 221 -0.20 3.31 8.33
CA PHE A 221 0.79 4.24 8.88
C PHE A 221 2.00 4.35 7.96
N GLY A 222 2.53 5.54 7.80
CA GLY A 222 3.69 5.82 6.96
C GLY A 222 3.36 6.11 5.49
N LEU A 223 2.10 5.95 5.05
CA LEU A 223 1.72 6.13 3.66
C LEU A 223 1.90 7.59 3.16
N GLU A 224 1.61 8.58 4.03
CA GLU A 224 1.74 10.01 3.71
C GLU A 224 3.20 10.45 3.59
N GLN A 225 4.13 9.74 4.23
CA GLN A 225 5.56 10.03 4.25
C GLN A 225 6.32 9.40 3.08
N LEU A 226 5.66 8.53 2.30
CA LEU A 226 6.31 7.89 1.17
C LEU A 226 6.61 8.89 0.04
N PRO A 227 7.79 8.82 -0.61
CA PRO A 227 8.10 9.61 -1.79
C PRO A 227 7.21 9.21 -2.98
N ALA A 228 7.11 10.08 -3.97
CA ALA A 228 6.37 9.77 -5.20
C ALA A 228 6.90 8.54 -5.95
N LYS A 229 8.22 8.29 -5.89
CA LYS A 229 8.90 7.12 -6.47
C LYS A 229 10.03 6.66 -5.55
N GLY A 230 10.26 5.35 -5.51
CA GLY A 230 11.33 4.72 -4.74
C GLY A 230 11.72 3.37 -5.34
N ASP A 231 12.81 2.80 -4.85
CA ASP A 231 13.26 1.48 -5.30
C ASP A 231 12.52 0.38 -4.52
N THR A 232 12.60 0.42 -3.22
CA THR A 232 12.02 -0.61 -2.35
C THR A 232 11.11 0.00 -1.30
N LEU A 233 9.95 -0.61 -1.11
CA LEU A 233 9.00 -0.34 -0.03
C LEU A 233 8.91 -1.56 0.87
N PHE A 234 9.05 -1.35 2.17
CA PHE A 234 8.83 -2.39 3.17
C PHE A 234 7.44 -2.26 3.80
N ILE A 235 6.82 -3.38 4.09
CA ILE A 235 5.59 -3.47 4.89
C ILE A 235 5.96 -4.20 6.17
N THR A 236 5.92 -3.48 7.29
CA THR A 236 6.39 -3.95 8.61
C THR A 236 5.24 -4.31 9.54
N GLY A 237 5.57 -4.87 10.71
CA GLY A 237 4.61 -5.28 11.72
C GLY A 237 3.99 -4.13 12.53
N GLY A 238 4.71 -3.00 12.66
CA GLY A 238 4.25 -1.92 13.52
C GLY A 238 4.81 -0.53 13.20
N GLU A 239 4.21 0.49 13.80
CA GLU A 239 4.53 1.91 13.58
C GLU A 239 5.96 2.26 14.00
N LYS A 240 6.44 1.64 15.09
CA LYS A 240 7.81 1.84 15.57
C LYS A 240 8.82 1.38 14.52
N ASP A 241 8.56 0.23 13.88
CA ASP A 241 9.46 -0.32 12.87
C ASP A 241 9.48 0.54 11.62
N VAL A 242 8.32 1.08 11.20
CA VAL A 242 8.24 2.07 10.11
C VAL A 242 9.14 3.27 10.38
N MET A 243 9.08 3.84 11.58
CA MET A 243 9.89 5.00 11.94
C MET A 243 11.38 4.64 12.09
N ALA A 244 11.70 3.47 12.65
CA ALA A 244 13.08 2.99 12.74
C ALA A 244 13.69 2.79 11.34
N MET A 245 12.94 2.21 10.41
CA MET A 245 13.38 2.07 9.02
C MET A 245 13.57 3.44 8.34
N ALA A 246 12.68 4.39 8.58
CA ALA A 246 12.82 5.76 8.07
C ALA A 246 14.08 6.44 8.61
N ALA A 247 14.45 6.21 9.88
CA ALA A 247 15.67 6.69 10.49
C ALA A 247 16.94 6.20 9.76
N HIS A 248 16.86 5.05 9.11
CA HIS A 248 17.93 4.46 8.31
C HIS A 248 17.77 4.68 6.79
N GLY A 249 16.86 5.55 6.37
CA GLY A 249 16.67 5.92 4.97
C GLY A 249 15.85 4.92 4.15
N PHE A 250 15.17 3.98 4.78
CA PHE A 250 14.27 3.04 4.13
C PHE A 250 12.83 3.54 4.11
N HIS A 251 12.10 3.21 3.07
CA HIS A 251 10.67 3.51 2.96
C HIS A 251 9.86 2.35 3.52
N ALA A 252 8.99 2.63 4.46
CA ALA A 252 8.16 1.60 5.07
C ALA A 252 6.75 2.10 5.38
N ILE A 253 5.82 1.16 5.43
CA ILE A 253 4.45 1.34 5.92
C ILE A 253 4.08 0.17 6.83
N CYS A 254 3.06 0.35 7.66
CA CYS A 254 2.42 -0.78 8.35
C CYS A 254 0.90 -0.61 8.40
N PHE A 255 0.23 -1.71 8.66
CA PHE A 255 -1.20 -1.78 8.93
C PHE A 255 -1.44 -1.90 10.45
N ASN A 256 -2.69 -1.90 10.87
CA ASN A 256 -3.01 -1.92 12.29
C ASN A 256 -2.48 -3.17 13.04
N SER A 257 -2.30 -4.27 12.31
CA SER A 257 -1.72 -5.53 12.80
C SER A 257 -1.21 -6.34 11.59
N GLU A 258 -0.22 -7.21 11.79
CA GLU A 258 0.27 -8.15 10.77
C GLU A 258 -0.80 -9.13 10.26
N THR A 259 -1.83 -9.36 11.06
CA THR A 259 -2.96 -10.26 10.73
C THR A 259 -4.03 -9.60 9.84
N VAL A 260 -4.02 -8.27 9.74
CA VAL A 260 -4.97 -7.52 8.90
C VAL A 260 -4.68 -7.82 7.42
N THR A 261 -5.75 -8.10 6.67
CA THR A 261 -5.63 -8.30 5.23
C THR A 261 -5.21 -7.01 4.54
N ILE A 262 -4.07 -7.05 3.84
CA ILE A 262 -3.57 -5.92 3.06
C ILE A 262 -4.49 -5.68 1.86
N PRO A 263 -5.02 -4.45 1.66
CA PRO A 263 -5.87 -4.16 0.52
C PRO A 263 -5.10 -4.29 -0.81
N PRO A 264 -5.49 -5.20 -1.73
CA PRO A 264 -4.81 -5.38 -3.01
C PRO A 264 -4.81 -4.10 -3.86
N THR A 265 -5.86 -3.29 -3.77
CA THR A 265 -5.97 -2.01 -4.48
C THR A 265 -4.93 -0.99 -4.03
N LEU A 266 -4.53 -1.00 -2.76
CA LEU A 266 -3.46 -0.14 -2.27
C LEU A 266 -2.10 -0.63 -2.82
N ILE A 267 -1.83 -1.93 -2.73
CA ILE A 267 -0.59 -2.53 -3.25
C ILE A 267 -0.47 -2.24 -4.75
N TYR A 268 -1.52 -2.44 -5.51
CA TYR A 268 -1.56 -2.08 -6.92
C TYR A 268 -1.09 -0.63 -7.18
N LYS A 269 -1.62 0.35 -6.44
CA LYS A 269 -1.18 1.76 -6.54
C LYS A 269 0.29 1.94 -6.16
N LEU A 270 0.78 1.20 -5.19
CA LEU A 270 2.16 1.29 -4.73
C LEU A 270 3.16 0.66 -5.71
N THR A 271 2.76 -0.31 -6.55
CA THR A 271 3.62 -0.86 -7.60
C THR A 271 3.99 0.18 -8.69
N PHE A 272 3.21 1.26 -8.85
CA PHE A 272 3.58 2.38 -9.72
C PHE A 272 4.63 3.32 -9.11
N ARG A 273 4.83 3.23 -7.79
CA ARG A 273 5.75 4.08 -7.03
C ARG A 273 7.05 3.37 -6.68
N PHE A 274 7.00 2.06 -6.45
CA PHE A 274 8.12 1.26 -5.98
C PHE A 274 8.33 0.05 -6.88
N LYS A 275 9.59 -0.25 -7.19
CA LYS A 275 9.97 -1.43 -8.00
C LYS A 275 9.78 -2.72 -7.21
N HIS A 276 10.08 -2.68 -5.91
CA HIS A 276 10.02 -3.83 -5.02
C HIS A 276 9.14 -3.51 -3.82
N ILE A 277 8.23 -4.43 -3.48
CA ILE A 277 7.43 -4.37 -2.26
C ILE A 277 7.73 -5.62 -1.45
N ILE A 278 8.21 -5.44 -0.21
CA ILE A 278 8.73 -6.51 0.62
C ILE A 278 7.98 -6.54 1.96
N LEU A 279 7.42 -7.68 2.32
CA LEU A 279 6.88 -7.95 3.65
C LEU A 279 8.04 -8.26 4.60
N LEU A 280 8.15 -7.46 5.65
CA LEU A 280 9.15 -7.61 6.71
C LEU A 280 8.43 -7.64 8.06
N TYR A 281 7.86 -8.79 8.40
CA TYR A 281 7.11 -9.02 9.63
C TYR A 281 7.98 -9.67 10.71
N ASP A 282 7.46 -9.73 11.93
CA ASP A 282 8.14 -10.35 13.06
C ASP A 282 8.50 -11.82 12.75
N THR A 283 9.59 -12.29 13.33
CA THR A 283 10.08 -13.66 13.10
C THR A 283 9.41 -14.70 13.99
N ASP A 284 8.43 -14.30 14.81
CA ASP A 284 7.61 -15.22 15.58
C ASP A 284 6.65 -16.03 14.69
N LYS A 285 5.94 -16.97 15.27
CA LYS A 285 5.01 -17.84 14.54
C LYS A 285 3.92 -17.02 13.82
N THR A 286 3.35 -16.03 14.50
CA THR A 286 2.25 -15.21 13.95
C THR A 286 2.72 -14.36 12.77
N GLY A 287 3.86 -13.67 12.90
CA GLY A 287 4.43 -12.86 11.84
C GLY A 287 4.81 -13.69 10.62
N ARG A 288 5.46 -14.87 10.83
CA ARG A 288 5.82 -15.78 9.72
C ARG A 288 4.61 -16.32 8.96
N GLU A 289 3.54 -16.73 9.68
CA GLU A 289 2.32 -17.24 9.06
C GLU A 289 1.57 -16.14 8.33
N SER A 290 1.47 -14.94 8.92
CA SER A 290 0.85 -13.77 8.32
C SER A 290 1.60 -13.32 7.06
N ALA A 291 2.94 -13.23 7.12
CA ALA A 291 3.75 -12.87 5.96
C ALA A 291 3.57 -13.88 4.80
N ARG A 292 3.52 -15.19 5.10
CA ARG A 292 3.28 -16.24 4.09
C ARG A 292 1.90 -16.11 3.45
N LYS A 293 0.86 -15.83 4.25
CA LYS A 293 -0.51 -15.64 3.78
C LYS A 293 -0.62 -14.42 2.88
N GLN A 294 -0.03 -13.30 3.30
CA GLN A 294 -0.06 -12.04 2.54
C GLN A 294 0.76 -12.15 1.24
N GLU A 295 1.95 -12.77 1.28
CA GLU A 295 2.75 -13.03 0.07
C GLU A 295 1.94 -13.79 -0.98
N LYS A 296 1.25 -14.87 -0.57
CA LYS A 296 0.40 -15.65 -1.47
C LYS A 296 -0.79 -14.85 -2.00
N GLN A 297 -1.41 -14.03 -1.14
CA GLN A 297 -2.53 -13.18 -1.54
C GLN A 297 -2.12 -12.10 -2.55
N LEU A 298 -0.91 -11.58 -2.42
CA LEU A 298 -0.38 -10.45 -3.19
C LEU A 298 0.67 -10.89 -4.23
N GLU A 299 0.75 -12.19 -4.52
CA GLU A 299 1.71 -12.78 -5.47
C GLU A 299 1.61 -12.13 -6.86
N GLU A 300 0.39 -11.79 -7.29
CA GLU A 300 0.12 -11.13 -8.56
C GLU A 300 0.80 -9.76 -8.70
N PHE A 301 1.10 -9.08 -7.58
CA PHE A 301 1.78 -7.78 -7.55
C PHE A 301 3.30 -7.91 -7.35
N GLY A 302 3.82 -9.13 -7.36
CA GLY A 302 5.25 -9.37 -7.16
C GLY A 302 5.76 -9.11 -5.74
N VAL A 303 4.84 -9.01 -4.75
CA VAL A 303 5.20 -8.84 -3.34
C VAL A 303 5.97 -10.06 -2.86
N LYS A 304 7.09 -9.83 -2.17
CA LYS A 304 7.94 -10.86 -1.59
C LYS A 304 8.02 -10.68 -0.09
N ARG A 305 8.29 -11.75 0.64
CA ARG A 305 8.62 -11.68 2.06
C ARG A 305 10.12 -11.81 2.29
N LEU A 306 10.62 -11.08 3.27
CA LEU A 306 11.98 -11.19 3.76
C LEU A 306 11.91 -11.70 5.21
N LEU A 307 12.65 -12.76 5.49
CA LEU A 307 12.86 -13.26 6.83
C LEU A 307 14.30 -12.97 7.25
N LEU A 308 14.46 -12.11 8.25
CA LEU A 308 15.78 -11.82 8.80
C LEU A 308 16.17 -12.90 9.82
N PRO A 309 17.32 -13.55 9.65
CA PRO A 309 17.86 -14.44 10.69
C PRO A 309 18.39 -13.59 11.83
N LEU A 310 17.56 -13.35 12.85
CA LEU A 310 17.99 -12.61 14.03
C LEU A 310 18.78 -13.53 14.97
N PRO A 311 20.01 -13.15 15.39
CA PRO A 311 20.77 -13.92 16.36
C PRO A 311 20.00 -14.05 17.67
N GLY A 312 19.79 -15.27 18.16
CA GLY A 312 19.18 -15.52 19.47
C GLY A 312 17.67 -15.72 19.49
N THR A 313 16.97 -15.67 18.35
CA THR A 313 15.58 -16.15 18.30
C THR A 313 15.58 -17.68 18.34
N LYS A 314 15.03 -18.24 19.40
CA LYS A 314 14.73 -19.70 19.44
C LYS A 314 13.71 -19.98 18.35
N GLU A 315 14.03 -20.97 17.50
CA GLU A 315 13.12 -21.53 16.51
C GLU A 315 11.83 -22.08 17.14
#